data_c7f58a7d0779a78299f3cb43a2a6ec36
#
_entry.id   c7f58a7d0779a78299f3cb43a2a6ec36
#
_cell.length_a   1.000
_cell.length_b   1.000
_cell.length_c   1.000
_cell.angle_alpha   90.00
_cell.angle_beta   90.00
_cell.angle_gamma   90.00
#
_symmetry.space_group_name_H-M   'P 1'
#
loop_
_entity.id
_entity.type
_entity.pdbx_description
1 polymer ?
#
loop_
_entity_poly.entity_id
_entity_poly.type
_entity_poly.pdbx_seq_one_letter_code
_entity_poly.pdbx_strand_id
1 'polypeptide(L)'
;MPELPEVETTLRGVGPHITGKAVSGVILRQSKLRWPVNPDLPQILQGLLVEECSRRAKYLIIRFQTGVLLIHLGMSGSLRVFTMGDDRIGKPDKHDHIDIEFSDGTVLRYHDPRKFGAFLWFEGIAEYHPLLAKLGPEPLSDEFDADYLYRKMKVLKRAVKLVLMDNAVVVGVGNIYANESLFKAGIVPHRPAYTLSRQECTTLVETVKTVLKRAIETGGSTLRDFVNSDGQSG
;
A
#
# COMPACT_ATOMS: atom_id res chain seq x y z
N MET A 1 6.88 0.79 -8.95
CA MET A 1 6.12 0.01 -7.96
C MET A 1 5.58 1.00 -6.95
N PRO A 2 4.28 1.05 -6.71
CA PRO A 2 3.71 1.88 -5.65
C PRO A 2 4.36 1.58 -4.29
N GLU A 3 4.89 2.63 -3.65
CA GLU A 3 5.45 2.58 -2.31
C GLU A 3 4.44 3.19 -1.32
N LEU A 4 4.83 3.42 -0.07
CA LEU A 4 3.92 3.93 0.96
C LEU A 4 3.13 5.19 0.53
N PRO A 5 3.74 6.24 -0.06
CA PRO A 5 3.00 7.43 -0.45
C PRO A 5 1.90 7.19 -1.48
N GLU A 6 2.17 6.34 -2.50
CA GLU A 6 1.19 6.02 -3.53
C GLU A 6 0.03 5.19 -2.96
N VAL A 7 0.33 4.27 -2.05
CA VAL A 7 -0.71 3.48 -1.37
C VAL A 7 -1.55 4.36 -0.44
N GLU A 8 -0.93 5.29 0.29
CA GLU A 8 -1.63 6.26 1.14
C GLU A 8 -2.51 7.20 0.31
N THR A 9 -2.01 7.68 -0.82
CA THR A 9 -2.79 8.50 -1.77
C THR A 9 -4.00 7.74 -2.30
N THR A 10 -3.81 6.47 -2.67
CA THR A 10 -4.90 5.60 -3.10
C THR A 10 -5.95 5.42 -1.98
N LEU A 11 -5.50 5.18 -0.74
CA LEU A 11 -6.39 5.06 0.41
C LEU A 11 -7.25 6.32 0.60
N ARG A 12 -6.63 7.49 0.55
CA ARG A 12 -7.32 8.78 0.70
C ARG A 12 -8.32 9.07 -0.42
N GLY A 13 -8.02 8.59 -1.64
CA GLY A 13 -8.92 8.72 -2.78
C GLY A 13 -10.07 7.71 -2.78
N VAL A 14 -9.88 6.52 -2.21
CA VAL A 14 -10.86 5.43 -2.22
C VAL A 14 -11.71 5.41 -0.94
N GLY A 15 -11.06 5.52 0.23
CA GLY A 15 -11.69 5.30 1.53
C GLY A 15 -12.99 6.09 1.75
N PRO A 16 -13.01 7.42 1.54
CA PRO A 16 -14.22 8.23 1.74
C PRO A 16 -15.42 7.80 0.86
N HIS A 17 -15.15 7.18 -0.28
CA HIS A 17 -16.19 6.77 -1.21
C HIS A 17 -16.83 5.42 -0.89
N ILE A 18 -16.18 4.57 -0.10
CA ILE A 18 -16.66 3.21 0.19
C ILE A 18 -16.96 2.95 1.66
N THR A 19 -16.36 3.70 2.59
CA THR A 19 -16.61 3.54 4.03
C THR A 19 -18.07 3.82 4.35
N GLY A 20 -18.66 2.95 5.16
CA GLY A 20 -20.06 3.02 5.55
C GLY A 20 -21.04 2.46 4.50
N LYS A 21 -20.54 1.88 3.39
CA LYS A 21 -21.37 1.31 2.32
C LYS A 21 -21.40 -0.21 2.40
N ALA A 22 -22.58 -0.77 2.07
CA ALA A 22 -22.76 -2.22 1.97
C ALA A 22 -22.41 -2.70 0.57
N VAL A 23 -21.73 -3.84 0.49
CA VAL A 23 -21.43 -4.52 -0.78
C VAL A 23 -22.70 -5.13 -1.35
N SER A 24 -23.04 -4.76 -2.57
CA SER A 24 -24.18 -5.32 -3.33
C SER A 24 -23.77 -6.43 -4.30
N GLY A 25 -22.47 -6.52 -4.64
CA GLY A 25 -21.95 -7.56 -5.51
C GLY A 25 -20.44 -7.48 -5.68
N VAL A 26 -19.86 -8.56 -6.18
CA VAL A 26 -18.45 -8.61 -6.59
C VAL A 26 -18.36 -9.31 -7.93
N ILE A 27 -17.67 -8.68 -8.88
CA ILE A 27 -17.39 -9.26 -10.19
C ILE A 27 -15.93 -9.68 -10.21
N LEU A 28 -15.67 -10.97 -10.19
CA LEU A 28 -14.33 -11.55 -10.27
C LEU A 28 -14.06 -12.01 -11.72
N ARG A 29 -13.32 -11.19 -12.51
CA ARG A 29 -12.96 -11.52 -13.91
C ARG A 29 -11.66 -12.33 -13.98
N GLN A 30 -10.75 -12.12 -13.02
CA GLN A 30 -9.45 -12.80 -12.95
C GLN A 30 -9.14 -13.22 -11.52
N SER A 31 -8.98 -14.52 -11.30
CA SER A 31 -8.63 -15.09 -9.99
C SER A 31 -7.13 -15.33 -9.80
N LYS A 32 -6.32 -15.25 -10.88
CA LYS A 32 -4.88 -15.52 -10.85
C LYS A 32 -4.10 -14.22 -10.81
N LEU A 33 -3.85 -13.71 -9.60
CA LEU A 33 -2.88 -12.66 -9.29
C LEU A 33 -1.61 -13.28 -8.72
N ARG A 34 -0.77 -12.49 -8.05
CA ARG A 34 0.43 -13.02 -7.35
C ARG A 34 0.08 -14.17 -6.39
N TRP A 35 -1.02 -14.02 -5.65
CA TRP A 35 -1.69 -15.08 -4.93
C TRP A 35 -3.09 -15.27 -5.51
N PRO A 36 -3.60 -16.50 -5.54
CA PRO A 36 -4.97 -16.74 -5.99
C PRO A 36 -5.98 -15.91 -5.19
N VAL A 37 -6.91 -15.29 -5.89
CA VAL A 37 -8.06 -14.64 -5.27
C VAL A 37 -9.06 -15.74 -4.88
N ASN A 38 -9.61 -15.65 -3.67
CA ASN A 38 -10.62 -16.60 -3.23
C ASN A 38 -11.82 -16.57 -4.18
N PRO A 39 -12.18 -17.69 -4.82
CA PRO A 39 -13.31 -17.74 -5.75
C PRO A 39 -14.65 -17.47 -5.08
N ASP A 40 -14.75 -17.68 -3.77
CA ASP A 40 -15.96 -17.44 -2.98
C ASP A 40 -16.08 -15.98 -2.51
N LEU A 41 -15.13 -15.13 -2.90
CA LEU A 41 -15.12 -13.71 -2.51
C LEU A 41 -16.46 -12.99 -2.80
N PRO A 42 -17.16 -13.24 -3.94
CA PRO A 42 -18.48 -12.66 -4.19
C PRO A 42 -19.51 -13.01 -3.11
N GLN A 43 -19.54 -14.26 -2.67
CA GLN A 43 -20.46 -14.73 -1.63
C GLN A 43 -20.07 -14.21 -0.25
N ILE A 44 -18.75 -14.17 0.03
CA ILE A 44 -18.22 -13.72 1.32
C ILE A 44 -18.54 -12.25 1.56
N LEU A 45 -18.34 -11.39 0.57
CA LEU A 45 -18.51 -9.94 0.72
C LEU A 45 -19.96 -9.48 0.58
N GLN A 46 -20.84 -10.29 -0.01
CA GLN A 46 -22.25 -9.92 -0.24
C GLN A 46 -22.94 -9.43 1.02
N GLY A 47 -23.43 -8.20 0.99
CA GLY A 47 -24.15 -7.56 2.09
C GLY A 47 -23.28 -7.05 3.24
N LEU A 48 -21.97 -7.30 3.24
CA LEU A 48 -21.09 -6.79 4.28
C LEU A 48 -20.91 -5.28 4.17
N LEU A 49 -20.88 -4.61 5.33
CA LEU A 49 -20.63 -3.18 5.45
C LEU A 49 -19.12 -2.91 5.57
N VAL A 50 -18.62 -1.97 4.78
CA VAL A 50 -17.25 -1.43 4.97
C VAL A 50 -17.23 -0.57 6.24
N GLU A 51 -16.54 -1.04 7.26
CA GLU A 51 -16.42 -0.33 8.53
C GLU A 51 -15.30 0.71 8.51
N GLU A 52 -14.17 0.36 7.92
CA GLU A 52 -12.98 1.20 7.90
C GLU A 52 -12.09 0.86 6.71
N CYS A 53 -11.40 1.88 6.19
CA CYS A 53 -10.29 1.72 5.25
C CYS A 53 -9.03 2.26 5.89
N SER A 54 -7.97 1.46 5.88
CA SER A 54 -6.68 1.82 6.48
C SER A 54 -5.51 1.31 5.63
N ARG A 55 -4.30 1.63 6.02
CA ARG A 55 -3.07 1.17 5.39
C ARG A 55 -2.12 0.59 6.45
N ARG A 56 -1.46 -0.49 6.08
CA ARG A 56 -0.30 -1.00 6.79
C ARG A 56 0.81 -1.30 5.78
N ALA A 57 1.98 -0.71 5.93
CA ALA A 57 3.06 -0.79 4.94
C ALA A 57 2.58 -0.37 3.54
N LYS A 58 2.63 -1.27 2.56
CA LYS A 58 2.13 -1.07 1.19
C LYS A 58 0.82 -1.82 0.93
N TYR A 59 0.11 -2.21 1.99
CA TYR A 59 -1.19 -2.87 1.91
C TYR A 59 -2.31 -1.89 2.24
N LEU A 60 -3.32 -1.85 1.39
CA LEU A 60 -4.64 -1.28 1.69
C LEU A 60 -5.43 -2.34 2.45
N ILE A 61 -6.13 -1.94 3.48
CA ILE A 61 -6.92 -2.81 4.33
C ILE A 61 -8.34 -2.25 4.34
N ILE A 62 -9.28 -3.02 3.83
CA ILE A 62 -10.71 -2.73 3.93
C ILE A 62 -11.28 -3.66 4.99
N ARG A 63 -11.74 -3.09 6.11
CA ARG A 63 -12.28 -3.84 7.23
C ARG A 63 -13.79 -3.95 7.10
N PHE A 64 -14.26 -5.17 7.26
CA PHE A 64 -15.66 -5.57 7.36
C PHE A 64 -15.93 -6.20 8.73
N GLN A 65 -17.20 -6.41 9.07
CA GLN A 65 -17.59 -6.97 10.35
C GLN A 65 -16.98 -8.36 10.62
N THR A 66 -16.76 -9.18 9.60
CA THR A 66 -16.31 -10.58 9.74
C THR A 66 -14.85 -10.80 9.37
N GLY A 67 -14.17 -9.79 8.86
CA GLY A 67 -12.79 -9.92 8.41
C GLY A 67 -12.28 -8.72 7.65
N VAL A 68 -11.16 -8.91 6.97
CA VAL A 68 -10.48 -7.86 6.22
C VAL A 68 -10.15 -8.30 4.80
N LEU A 69 -10.23 -7.35 3.87
CA LEU A 69 -9.69 -7.49 2.53
C LEU A 69 -8.36 -6.76 2.46
N LEU A 70 -7.29 -7.51 2.19
CA LEU A 70 -5.94 -6.99 2.01
C LEU A 70 -5.65 -6.81 0.52
N ILE A 71 -5.32 -5.60 0.11
CA ILE A 71 -5.00 -5.27 -1.28
C ILE A 71 -3.57 -4.75 -1.36
N HIS A 72 -2.78 -5.36 -2.23
CA HIS A 72 -1.43 -4.89 -2.58
C HIS A 72 -1.39 -4.54 -4.05
N LEU A 73 -0.93 -3.34 -4.40
CA LEU A 73 -0.96 -2.85 -5.77
C LEU A 73 0.13 -3.49 -6.68
N GLY A 74 1.06 -4.24 -6.09
CA GLY A 74 2.14 -4.89 -6.85
C GLY A 74 3.05 -3.88 -7.54
N MET A 75 3.22 -4.02 -8.85
CA MET A 75 4.06 -3.14 -9.67
C MET A 75 3.25 -2.10 -10.46
N SER A 76 2.03 -2.46 -10.87
CA SER A 76 1.20 -1.69 -11.81
C SER A 76 -0.27 -1.66 -11.41
N GLY A 77 -0.61 -2.18 -10.23
CA GLY A 77 -1.99 -2.19 -9.74
C GLY A 77 -2.47 -0.80 -9.36
N SER A 78 -3.77 -0.57 -9.55
CA SER A 78 -4.47 0.62 -9.10
C SER A 78 -5.90 0.28 -8.67
N LEU A 79 -6.46 1.10 -7.81
CA LEU A 79 -7.86 1.09 -7.43
C LEU A 79 -8.53 2.36 -7.95
N ARG A 80 -9.65 2.20 -8.62
CA ARG A 80 -10.45 3.30 -9.17
C ARG A 80 -11.86 3.24 -8.60
N VAL A 81 -12.40 4.41 -8.28
CA VAL A 81 -13.78 4.56 -7.82
C VAL A 81 -14.61 5.18 -8.92
N PHE A 82 -15.76 4.56 -9.20
CA PHE A 82 -16.76 5.09 -10.12
C PHE A 82 -18.06 5.31 -9.36
N THR A 83 -18.70 6.46 -9.57
CA THR A 83 -20.02 6.76 -9.01
C THR A 83 -21.11 6.24 -9.94
N MET A 84 -22.31 6.07 -9.39
CA MET A 84 -23.48 5.65 -10.17
C MET A 84 -23.69 6.56 -11.40
N GLY A 85 -23.91 5.95 -12.57
CA GLY A 85 -24.07 6.66 -13.83
C GLY A 85 -22.79 6.92 -14.63
N ASP A 86 -21.64 6.51 -14.11
CA ASP A 86 -20.37 6.60 -14.88
C ASP A 86 -20.37 5.52 -15.98
N ASP A 87 -20.27 5.96 -17.24
CA ASP A 87 -20.29 5.07 -18.41
C ASP A 87 -19.14 4.04 -18.43
N ARG A 88 -18.07 4.29 -17.70
CA ARG A 88 -16.91 3.39 -17.58
C ARG A 88 -17.22 2.14 -16.77
N ILE A 89 -18.24 2.15 -15.91
CA ILE A 89 -18.66 0.98 -15.12
C ILE A 89 -18.96 -0.20 -16.04
N GLY A 90 -19.76 0.03 -17.08
CA GLY A 90 -20.18 -1.00 -18.06
C GLY A 90 -19.11 -1.38 -19.08
N LYS A 91 -17.95 -0.72 -19.10
CA LYS A 91 -16.89 -0.90 -20.10
C LYS A 91 -15.53 -1.23 -19.46
N PRO A 92 -15.38 -2.40 -18.79
CA PRO A 92 -14.12 -2.77 -18.18
C PRO A 92 -13.02 -2.98 -19.23
N ASP A 93 -11.79 -2.58 -18.89
CA ASP A 93 -10.59 -2.90 -19.66
C ASP A 93 -10.18 -4.36 -19.43
N LYS A 94 -9.37 -4.90 -20.33
CA LYS A 94 -8.80 -6.27 -20.21
C LYS A 94 -8.00 -6.53 -18.93
N HIS A 95 -7.54 -5.47 -18.26
CA HIS A 95 -6.77 -5.53 -17.03
C HIS A 95 -7.58 -5.16 -15.78
N ASP A 96 -8.87 -4.91 -15.93
CA ASP A 96 -9.83 -4.70 -14.84
C ASP A 96 -10.27 -6.08 -14.31
N HIS A 97 -9.68 -6.49 -13.21
CA HIS A 97 -9.78 -7.87 -12.75
C HIS A 97 -10.91 -8.10 -11.75
N ILE A 98 -11.20 -7.12 -10.89
CA ILE A 98 -12.16 -7.25 -9.82
C ILE A 98 -12.93 -5.94 -9.69
N ASP A 99 -14.26 -6.02 -9.61
CA ASP A 99 -15.13 -4.93 -9.19
C ASP A 99 -15.82 -5.30 -7.89
N ILE A 100 -15.84 -4.38 -6.93
CA ILE A 100 -16.73 -4.43 -5.76
C ILE A 100 -17.81 -3.37 -6.01
N GLU A 101 -19.04 -3.81 -6.07
CA GLU A 101 -20.21 -2.98 -6.25
C GLU A 101 -20.86 -2.69 -4.90
N PHE A 102 -21.29 -1.46 -4.69
CA PHE A 102 -21.92 -1.02 -3.46
C PHE A 102 -23.41 -0.68 -3.70
N SER A 103 -24.19 -0.71 -2.63
CA SER A 103 -25.65 -0.53 -2.67
C SER A 103 -26.14 0.79 -3.24
N ASP A 104 -25.30 1.81 -3.27
CA ASP A 104 -25.59 3.12 -3.86
C ASP A 104 -25.14 3.26 -5.33
N GLY A 105 -24.68 2.16 -5.94
CA GLY A 105 -24.17 2.15 -7.32
C GLY A 105 -22.71 2.58 -7.48
N THR A 106 -22.00 2.85 -6.38
CA THR A 106 -20.53 3.04 -6.42
C THR A 106 -19.85 1.73 -6.78
N VAL A 107 -18.78 1.80 -7.58
CA VAL A 107 -17.94 0.65 -7.95
C VAL A 107 -16.50 0.93 -7.61
N LEU A 108 -15.87 0.03 -6.87
CA LEU A 108 -14.42 -0.01 -6.65
C LEU A 108 -13.82 -1.03 -7.60
N ARG A 109 -12.98 -0.59 -8.52
CA ARG A 109 -12.36 -1.42 -9.56
C ARG A 109 -10.87 -1.60 -9.31
N TYR A 110 -10.44 -2.86 -9.29
CA TYR A 110 -9.04 -3.23 -9.25
C TYR A 110 -8.50 -3.52 -10.65
N HIS A 111 -7.51 -2.71 -11.07
CA HIS A 111 -6.83 -2.79 -12.35
C HIS A 111 -5.36 -3.18 -12.14
N ASP A 112 -4.85 -4.20 -12.83
CA ASP A 112 -3.44 -4.63 -12.68
C ASP A 112 -2.91 -5.33 -13.94
N PRO A 113 -2.28 -4.61 -14.88
CA PRO A 113 -1.76 -5.18 -16.12
C PRO A 113 -0.77 -6.33 -15.91
N ARG A 114 0.05 -6.25 -14.87
CA ARG A 114 1.13 -7.23 -14.60
C ARG A 114 0.71 -8.38 -13.68
N LYS A 115 -0.43 -8.26 -12.99
CA LYS A 115 -0.96 -9.26 -12.04
C LYS A 115 -0.01 -9.59 -10.88
N PHE A 116 0.81 -8.64 -10.47
CA PHE A 116 1.76 -8.79 -9.35
C PHE A 116 1.18 -8.29 -8.03
N GLY A 117 -0.03 -7.80 -8.05
CA GLY A 117 -0.75 -7.40 -6.86
C GLY A 117 -1.38 -8.57 -6.11
N ALA A 118 -2.07 -8.24 -5.04
CA ALA A 118 -2.80 -9.18 -4.21
C ALA A 118 -4.17 -8.63 -3.85
N PHE A 119 -5.14 -9.52 -3.70
CA PHE A 119 -6.50 -9.21 -3.33
C PHE A 119 -7.01 -10.36 -2.45
N LEU A 120 -6.74 -10.27 -1.14
CA LEU A 120 -6.80 -11.40 -0.21
C LEU A 120 -7.84 -11.17 0.88
N TRP A 121 -8.78 -12.11 1.02
CA TRP A 121 -9.68 -12.16 2.17
C TRP A 121 -9.03 -12.88 3.35
N PHE A 122 -9.21 -12.32 4.53
CA PHE A 122 -8.77 -12.91 5.79
C PHE A 122 -9.84 -12.73 6.86
N GLU A 123 -10.30 -13.84 7.45
CA GLU A 123 -11.21 -13.83 8.58
C GLU A 123 -10.46 -13.46 9.85
N GLY A 124 -10.87 -12.38 10.50
CA GLY A 124 -10.22 -11.85 11.68
C GLY A 124 -9.61 -10.46 11.48
N ILE A 125 -8.66 -10.12 12.34
CA ILE A 125 -8.01 -8.81 12.34
C ILE A 125 -6.70 -8.83 11.53
N ALA A 126 -6.44 -7.74 10.83
CA ALA A 126 -5.36 -7.62 9.84
C ALA A 126 -3.97 -7.95 10.43
N GLU A 127 -3.71 -7.57 11.67
CA GLU A 127 -2.42 -7.73 12.36
C GLU A 127 -1.99 -9.18 12.48
N TYR A 128 -2.94 -10.11 12.48
CA TYR A 128 -2.65 -11.56 12.57
C TYR A 128 -2.42 -12.21 11.20
N HIS A 129 -2.66 -11.47 10.11
CA HIS A 129 -2.38 -12.02 8.80
C HIS A 129 -0.86 -12.27 8.62
N PRO A 130 -0.42 -13.44 8.10
CA PRO A 130 1.01 -13.78 7.98
C PRO A 130 1.87 -12.75 7.25
N LEU A 131 1.29 -12.03 6.29
CA LEU A 131 1.98 -10.97 5.54
C LEU A 131 2.17 -9.68 6.34
N LEU A 132 1.42 -9.46 7.41
CA LEU A 132 1.47 -8.25 8.24
C LEU A 132 2.10 -8.47 9.61
N ALA A 133 2.00 -9.68 10.16
CA ALA A 133 2.38 -9.99 11.55
C ALA A 133 3.87 -9.75 11.90
N LYS A 134 4.76 -9.79 10.91
CA LYS A 134 6.22 -9.64 11.10
C LYS A 134 6.78 -8.31 10.56
N LEU A 135 5.91 -7.38 10.24
CA LEU A 135 6.33 -6.07 9.71
C LEU A 135 6.91 -5.19 10.81
N GLY A 136 7.98 -4.47 10.47
CA GLY A 136 8.56 -3.43 11.32
C GLY A 136 7.65 -2.19 11.49
N PRO A 137 8.13 -1.14 12.17
CA PRO A 137 7.36 0.07 12.40
C PRO A 137 7.02 0.83 11.13
N GLU A 138 5.92 1.58 11.19
CA GLU A 138 5.59 2.59 10.18
C GLU A 138 6.62 3.73 10.23
N PRO A 139 7.16 4.17 9.08
CA PRO A 139 8.21 5.19 9.06
C PRO A 139 7.76 6.56 9.59
N LEU A 140 6.45 6.85 9.57
CA LEU A 140 5.91 8.11 10.07
C LEU A 140 5.45 8.04 11.52
N SER A 141 5.53 6.88 12.17
CA SER A 141 5.24 6.72 13.59
C SER A 141 6.42 7.12 14.48
N ASP A 142 6.17 7.28 15.78
CA ASP A 142 7.20 7.58 16.77
C ASP A 142 8.09 6.36 17.06
N GLU A 143 7.65 5.15 16.72
CA GLU A 143 8.45 3.93 16.85
C GLU A 143 9.66 3.90 15.92
N PHE A 144 9.60 4.57 14.77
CA PHE A 144 10.71 4.75 13.87
C PHE A 144 11.48 6.01 14.24
N ASP A 145 12.37 5.88 15.21
CA ASP A 145 13.23 6.94 15.70
C ASP A 145 14.73 6.65 15.46
N ALA A 146 15.58 7.61 15.80
CA ALA A 146 17.01 7.51 15.59
C ALA A 146 17.67 6.40 16.43
N ASP A 147 17.21 6.18 17.64
CA ASP A 147 17.74 5.13 18.53
C ASP A 147 17.36 3.74 18.03
N TYR A 148 16.13 3.57 17.59
CA TYR A 148 15.66 2.35 16.94
C TYR A 148 16.51 2.04 15.70
N LEU A 149 16.62 3.00 14.78
CA LEU A 149 17.38 2.80 13.53
C LEU A 149 18.85 2.52 13.81
N TYR A 150 19.49 3.26 14.72
CA TYR A 150 20.87 3.03 15.09
C TYR A 150 21.11 1.62 15.62
N ARG A 151 20.27 1.13 16.53
CA ARG A 151 20.39 -0.25 17.03
C ARG A 151 20.24 -1.29 15.92
N LYS A 152 19.31 -1.08 14.98
CA LYS A 152 19.14 -1.96 13.81
C LYS A 152 20.33 -1.94 12.88
N MET A 153 20.87 -0.75 12.58
CA MET A 153 22.02 -0.58 11.69
C MET A 153 23.28 -1.25 12.23
N LYS A 154 23.55 -1.13 13.53
CA LYS A 154 24.80 -1.61 14.17
C LYS A 154 25.07 -3.11 14.00
N VAL A 155 24.06 -3.91 13.87
CA VAL A 155 24.18 -5.38 13.75
C VAL A 155 24.12 -5.89 12.31
N LEU A 156 23.93 -4.98 11.34
CA LEU A 156 23.71 -5.36 9.93
C LEU A 156 24.90 -4.95 9.05
N LYS A 157 25.48 -5.92 8.34
CA LYS A 157 26.65 -5.72 7.45
C LYS A 157 26.25 -5.33 6.02
N ARG A 158 24.99 -5.56 5.63
CA ARG A 158 24.51 -5.23 4.28
C ARG A 158 24.41 -3.73 4.06
N ALA A 159 24.28 -3.32 2.80
CA ALA A 159 24.17 -1.93 2.42
C ALA A 159 22.98 -1.22 3.11
N VAL A 160 23.21 0.04 3.53
CA VAL A 160 22.18 0.84 4.22
C VAL A 160 20.87 0.95 3.42
N LYS A 161 20.96 1.07 2.10
CA LYS A 161 19.77 1.06 1.22
C LYS A 161 18.94 -0.21 1.38
N LEU A 162 19.57 -1.37 1.39
CA LEU A 162 18.89 -2.65 1.55
C LEU A 162 18.27 -2.80 2.95
N VAL A 163 18.87 -2.18 3.97
CA VAL A 163 18.29 -2.15 5.32
C VAL A 163 17.05 -1.28 5.36
N LEU A 164 17.07 -0.10 4.73
CA LEU A 164 15.88 0.76 4.62
C LEU A 164 14.73 0.13 3.83
N MET A 165 15.04 -0.73 2.87
CA MET A 165 14.04 -1.43 2.04
C MET A 165 13.52 -2.72 2.69
N ASP A 166 14.08 -3.11 3.83
CA ASP A 166 13.65 -4.31 4.56
C ASP A 166 12.43 -4.00 5.43
N ASN A 167 11.30 -4.59 5.08
CA ASN A 167 10.05 -4.41 5.83
C ASN A 167 10.08 -4.91 7.28
N ALA A 168 11.09 -5.70 7.68
CA ALA A 168 11.30 -6.06 9.09
C ALA A 168 12.01 -4.94 9.88
N VAL A 169 12.63 -3.98 9.19
CA VAL A 169 13.30 -2.82 9.79
C VAL A 169 12.39 -1.61 9.78
N VAL A 170 11.90 -1.22 8.61
CA VAL A 170 10.92 -0.15 8.45
C VAL A 170 10.06 -0.45 7.23
N VAL A 171 8.76 -0.24 7.35
CA VAL A 171 7.85 -0.59 6.27
C VAL A 171 7.66 0.53 5.24
N GLY A 172 7.16 0.17 4.07
CA GLY A 172 6.65 1.12 3.09
C GLY A 172 7.71 1.82 2.23
N VAL A 173 8.98 1.82 2.63
CA VAL A 173 10.09 2.40 1.87
C VAL A 173 10.53 1.41 0.80
N GLY A 174 10.54 1.84 -0.44
CA GLY A 174 11.03 1.05 -1.56
C GLY A 174 12.24 1.71 -2.23
N ASN A 175 12.48 1.38 -3.49
CA ASN A 175 13.67 1.82 -4.20
C ASN A 175 13.72 3.34 -4.42
N ILE A 176 12.58 3.96 -4.69
CA ILE A 176 12.52 5.41 -4.98
C ILE A 176 12.83 6.20 -3.72
N TYR A 177 12.04 5.96 -2.67
CA TYR A 177 12.17 6.76 -1.45
C TYR A 177 13.40 6.41 -0.60
N ALA A 178 13.93 5.18 -0.70
CA ALA A 178 15.24 4.86 -0.12
C ALA A 178 16.37 5.68 -0.79
N ASN A 179 16.40 5.72 -2.12
CA ASN A 179 17.41 6.51 -2.85
C ASN A 179 17.26 8.01 -2.55
N GLU A 180 16.06 8.55 -2.60
CA GLU A 180 15.83 9.97 -2.35
C GLU A 180 16.21 10.37 -0.92
N SER A 181 15.83 9.56 0.06
CA SER A 181 16.16 9.81 1.46
C SER A 181 17.68 9.75 1.72
N LEU A 182 18.35 8.74 1.20
CA LEU A 182 19.79 8.61 1.33
C LEU A 182 20.55 9.74 0.64
N PHE A 183 20.12 10.13 -0.56
CA PHE A 183 20.72 11.27 -1.28
C PHE A 183 20.57 12.56 -0.47
N LYS A 184 19.40 12.86 0.05
CA LYS A 184 19.17 14.06 0.88
C LYS A 184 19.90 14.02 2.21
N ALA A 185 20.08 12.84 2.79
CA ALA A 185 20.85 12.66 4.02
C ALA A 185 22.39 12.67 3.80
N GLY A 186 22.84 12.69 2.54
CA GLY A 186 24.26 12.64 2.21
C GLY A 186 24.94 11.30 2.51
N ILE A 187 24.15 10.20 2.50
CA ILE A 187 24.63 8.85 2.82
C ILE A 187 24.72 8.01 1.55
N VAL A 188 25.88 7.43 1.31
CA VAL A 188 26.12 6.57 0.15
C VAL A 188 25.30 5.28 0.27
N PRO A 189 24.46 4.92 -0.72
CA PRO A 189 23.48 3.83 -0.61
C PRO A 189 24.08 2.44 -0.35
N HIS A 190 25.26 2.16 -0.86
CA HIS A 190 25.96 0.87 -0.71
C HIS A 190 26.86 0.79 0.52
N ARG A 191 26.96 1.85 1.29
CA ARG A 191 27.74 1.88 2.55
C ARG A 191 27.21 0.82 3.53
N PRO A 192 28.07 0.03 4.20
CA PRO A 192 27.62 -0.95 5.19
C PRO A 192 26.86 -0.28 6.33
N ALA A 193 25.69 -0.83 6.69
CA ALA A 193 24.79 -0.21 7.65
C ALA A 193 25.44 0.00 9.04
N TYR A 194 26.23 -0.96 9.52
CA TYR A 194 26.90 -0.88 10.83
C TYR A 194 27.87 0.30 10.98
N THR A 195 28.29 0.91 9.88
CA THR A 195 29.23 2.04 9.88
C THR A 195 28.54 3.38 10.15
N LEU A 196 27.21 3.45 10.09
CA LEU A 196 26.49 4.68 10.35
C LEU A 196 26.66 5.12 11.82
N SER A 197 26.94 6.41 12.01
CA SER A 197 26.93 7.02 13.33
C SER A 197 25.50 7.25 13.83
N ARG A 198 25.34 7.52 15.13
CA ARG A 198 24.05 7.90 15.71
C ARG A 198 23.50 9.18 15.06
N GLN A 199 24.36 10.16 14.81
CA GLN A 199 23.98 11.41 14.17
C GLN A 199 23.49 11.20 12.74
N GLU A 200 24.15 10.33 11.97
CA GLU A 200 23.69 9.97 10.61
C GLU A 200 22.35 9.26 10.65
N CYS A 201 22.12 8.41 11.64
CA CYS A 201 20.80 7.77 11.82
C CYS A 201 19.71 8.79 12.19
N THR A 202 20.02 9.81 13.01
CA THR A 202 19.09 10.91 13.29
C THR A 202 18.71 11.63 12.01
N THR A 203 19.71 12.09 11.25
CA THR A 203 19.48 12.76 9.96
C THR A 203 18.68 11.89 8.99
N LEU A 204 18.98 10.61 8.91
CA LEU A 204 18.31 9.68 8.00
C LEU A 204 16.84 9.49 8.38
N VAL A 205 16.50 9.31 9.66
CA VAL A 205 15.11 9.20 10.13
C VAL A 205 14.31 10.46 9.80
N GLU A 206 14.85 11.64 10.12
CA GLU A 206 14.21 12.92 9.81
C GLU A 206 14.00 13.10 8.31
N THR A 207 14.98 12.72 7.51
CA THR A 207 14.92 12.82 6.04
C THR A 207 13.87 11.85 5.46
N VAL A 208 13.84 10.59 5.92
CA VAL A 208 12.83 9.62 5.49
C VAL A 208 11.43 10.14 5.79
N LYS A 209 11.19 10.64 7.00
CA LYS A 209 9.89 11.18 7.39
C LYS A 209 9.50 12.39 6.54
N THR A 210 10.42 13.30 6.29
CA THR A 210 10.18 14.50 5.48
C THR A 210 9.87 14.15 4.03
N VAL A 211 10.67 13.26 3.43
CA VAL A 211 10.49 12.81 2.04
C VAL A 211 9.13 12.13 1.86
N LEU A 212 8.77 11.21 2.74
CA LEU A 212 7.50 10.49 2.65
C LEU A 212 6.30 11.41 2.88
N LYS A 213 6.34 12.30 3.88
CA LYS A 213 5.27 13.28 4.13
C LYS A 213 5.04 14.17 2.90
N ARG A 214 6.11 14.71 2.33
CA ARG A 214 6.02 15.55 1.12
C ARG A 214 5.43 14.77 -0.06
N ALA A 215 5.87 13.53 -0.26
CA ALA A 215 5.34 12.69 -1.33
C ALA A 215 3.83 12.42 -1.16
N ILE A 216 3.36 12.18 0.06
CA ILE A 216 1.93 12.02 0.34
C ILE A 216 1.16 13.31 0.05
N GLU A 217 1.68 14.46 0.47
CA GLU A 217 1.05 15.78 0.27
C GLU A 217 0.93 16.14 -1.22
N THR A 218 1.87 15.68 -2.05
CA THR A 218 1.87 15.92 -3.50
C THR A 218 1.15 14.84 -4.31
N GLY A 219 0.54 13.84 -3.65
CA GLY A 219 -0.21 12.79 -4.32
C GLY A 219 0.63 11.61 -4.82
N GLY A 220 1.83 11.44 -4.27
CA GLY A 220 2.79 10.41 -4.68
C GLY A 220 3.78 10.91 -5.72
N SER A 221 4.64 10.01 -6.22
CA SER A 221 5.55 10.30 -7.32
C SER A 221 4.89 9.98 -8.66
N THR A 222 5.26 10.71 -9.72
CA THR A 222 4.85 10.40 -11.09
C THR A 222 5.52 9.08 -11.52
N LEU A 223 4.86 7.97 -11.26
CA LEU A 223 5.26 6.64 -11.72
C LEU A 223 4.58 6.35 -13.06
N ARG A 224 5.33 5.80 -14.01
CA ARG A 224 4.87 5.50 -15.36
C ARG A 224 3.59 4.66 -15.38
N ASP A 225 3.41 3.81 -14.39
CA ASP A 225 2.29 2.86 -14.31
C ASP A 225 1.35 3.13 -13.11
N PHE A 226 1.55 4.24 -12.36
CA PHE A 226 0.69 4.59 -11.24
C PHE A 226 -0.33 5.66 -11.65
N VAL A 227 -1.57 5.39 -11.32
CA VAL A 227 -2.67 6.36 -11.40
C VAL A 227 -3.40 6.38 -10.06
N ASN A 228 -3.85 7.56 -9.65
CA ASN A 228 -4.67 7.73 -8.46
C ASN A 228 -6.09 7.15 -8.66
N SER A 229 -6.94 7.27 -7.66
CA SER A 229 -8.33 6.80 -7.71
C SER A 229 -9.17 7.41 -8.84
N ASP A 230 -8.78 8.57 -9.36
CA ASP A 230 -9.44 9.27 -10.48
C ASP A 230 -8.85 8.89 -11.85
N GLY A 231 -7.80 8.05 -11.86
CA GLY A 231 -7.10 7.63 -13.07
C GLY A 231 -6.07 8.63 -13.59
N GLN A 232 -5.64 9.60 -12.76
CA GLN A 232 -4.62 10.59 -13.10
C GLN A 232 -3.24 10.14 -12.60
N SER A 233 -2.20 10.52 -13.33
CA SER A 233 -0.81 10.33 -12.87
C SER A 233 -0.48 11.24 -11.69
N GLY A 234 0.30 10.75 -10.74
CA GLY A 234 0.79 11.53 -9.60
C GLY A 234 1.80 12.61 -9.99
#